data_0b21be3b39b63c2c52a8817503556b62
#
_entry.id   0b21be3b39b63c2c52a8817503556b62
#
_cell.length_a   1.000
_cell.length_b   1.000
_cell.length_c   1.000
_cell.angle_alpha   90.00
_cell.angle_beta   90.00
_cell.angle_gamma   90.00
#
_symmetry.space_group_name_H-M   'P 1'
#
loop_
_entity.id
_entity.type
_entity.pdbx_description
1 polymer ?
#
loop_
_entity_poly.entity_id
_entity_poly.type
_entity_poly.pdbx_seq_one_letter_code
_entity_poly.pdbx_strand_id
1 'polypeptide(L)'
;MTTVEKDGYIFSVDIERTQAYYRTHSLCDCACCRNFYALAKISFPELDTFLSQFGVDIARPDEIGCVEEENQIDYTFVAYTVCGKIESMGEYEIDVYDGPVFASIVVTDGFSSPNEQTGDYFTLTVMQLKLPFVLDEPFPEPIPIPKRSRLFSKLFKT
;
A
#
# COMPACT_ATOMS: atom_id res chain seq x y z
N MET A 1 5.49 -21.68 -10.72
CA MET A 1 4.51 -21.06 -9.82
C MET A 1 4.79 -21.52 -8.39
N THR A 2 4.74 -20.60 -7.46
CA THR A 2 4.95 -20.88 -6.04
C THR A 2 3.62 -20.79 -5.31
N THR A 3 3.33 -21.72 -4.42
CA THR A 3 2.13 -21.66 -3.58
C THR A 3 2.44 -20.91 -2.28
N VAL A 4 1.64 -19.93 -1.94
CA VAL A 4 1.68 -19.24 -0.65
C VAL A 4 0.33 -19.43 0.04
N GLU A 5 0.36 -19.81 1.31
CA GLU A 5 -0.84 -20.03 2.12
C GLU A 5 -0.77 -19.16 3.38
N LYS A 6 -1.87 -18.47 3.68
CA LYS A 6 -1.99 -17.65 4.89
C LYS A 6 -3.45 -17.36 5.22
N ASP A 7 -3.85 -17.60 6.45
CA ASP A 7 -5.16 -17.23 7.00
C ASP A 7 -6.35 -17.67 6.13
N GLY A 8 -6.29 -18.89 5.59
CA GLY A 8 -7.32 -19.45 4.71
C GLY A 8 -7.18 -19.08 3.23
N TYR A 9 -6.28 -18.18 2.89
CA TYR A 9 -5.94 -17.87 1.49
C TYR A 9 -4.96 -18.88 0.92
N ILE A 10 -5.13 -19.20 -0.35
CA ILE A 10 -4.18 -19.98 -1.14
C ILE A 10 -3.89 -19.20 -2.42
N PHE A 11 -2.63 -18.89 -2.65
CA PHE A 11 -2.19 -18.13 -3.80
C PHE A 11 -1.26 -18.99 -4.67
N SER A 12 -1.41 -18.87 -5.99
CA SER A 12 -0.44 -19.34 -6.97
C SER A 12 0.30 -18.13 -7.50
N VAL A 13 1.58 -18.01 -7.19
CA VAL A 13 2.38 -16.80 -7.40
C VAL A 13 3.46 -17.01 -8.44
N ASP A 14 3.53 -16.14 -9.43
CA ASP A 14 4.65 -16.02 -10.35
C ASP A 14 5.65 -14.99 -9.83
N ILE A 15 6.61 -15.45 -9.02
CA ILE A 15 7.58 -14.59 -8.36
C ILE A 15 8.46 -13.86 -9.38
N GLU A 16 8.93 -14.54 -10.40
CA GLU A 16 9.82 -13.93 -11.42
C GLU A 16 9.11 -12.82 -12.18
N ARG A 17 7.88 -13.05 -12.58
CA ARG A 17 7.06 -12.07 -13.27
C ARG A 17 6.69 -10.88 -12.37
N THR A 18 6.40 -11.11 -11.10
CA THR A 18 6.18 -10.06 -10.11
C THR A 18 7.42 -9.19 -9.93
N GLN A 19 8.59 -9.81 -9.76
CA GLN A 19 9.85 -9.08 -9.67
C GLN A 19 10.18 -8.30 -10.96
N ALA A 20 9.89 -8.86 -12.13
CA ALA A 20 10.08 -8.18 -13.41
C ALA A 20 9.20 -6.93 -13.53
N TYR A 21 7.94 -7.02 -13.09
CA TYR A 21 7.03 -5.88 -13.01
C TYR A 21 7.63 -4.74 -12.17
N TYR A 22 8.11 -5.03 -10.97
CA TYR A 22 8.69 -4.01 -10.08
C TYR A 22 10.01 -3.43 -10.57
N ARG A 23 10.79 -4.14 -11.37
CA ARG A 23 12.01 -3.59 -11.97
C ARG A 23 11.74 -2.45 -12.96
N THR A 24 10.58 -2.45 -13.60
CA THR A 24 10.20 -1.46 -14.62
C THR A 24 9.16 -0.45 -14.13
N HIS A 25 8.55 -0.70 -12.99
CA HIS A 25 7.53 0.18 -12.41
C HIS A 25 8.13 1.45 -11.83
N SER A 26 7.55 2.60 -12.21
CA SER A 26 7.97 3.91 -11.69
C SER A 26 7.41 4.16 -10.30
N LEU A 27 8.22 4.74 -9.41
CA LEU A 27 7.82 5.13 -8.07
C LEU A 27 7.44 6.61 -8.00
N CYS A 28 6.45 6.94 -7.17
CA CYS A 28 6.15 8.31 -6.81
C CYS A 28 7.33 8.95 -6.07
N ASP A 29 7.65 10.20 -6.41
CA ASP A 29 8.79 10.95 -5.84
C ASP A 29 8.36 12.03 -4.83
N CYS A 30 7.14 12.00 -4.31
CA CYS A 30 6.72 12.93 -3.28
C CYS A 30 7.34 12.60 -1.92
N ALA A 31 7.39 13.58 -1.02
CA ALA A 31 8.03 13.44 0.29
C ALA A 31 7.43 12.31 1.13
N CYS A 32 6.10 12.16 1.13
CA CYS A 32 5.43 11.10 1.87
C CYS A 32 5.83 9.71 1.38
N CYS A 33 5.87 9.51 0.05
CA CYS A 33 6.27 8.23 -0.54
C CYS A 33 7.74 7.92 -0.30
N ARG A 34 8.64 8.89 -0.47
CA ARG A 34 10.08 8.71 -0.19
C ARG A 34 10.35 8.39 1.27
N ASN A 35 9.61 9.00 2.19
CA ASN A 35 9.69 8.68 3.61
C ASN A 35 9.30 7.22 3.89
N PHE A 36 8.23 6.73 3.23
CA PHE A 36 7.85 5.32 3.31
C PHE A 36 8.95 4.40 2.79
N TYR A 37 9.51 4.68 1.62
CA TYR A 37 10.58 3.85 1.05
C TYR A 37 11.81 3.76 1.96
N ALA A 38 12.14 4.84 2.66
CA ALA A 38 13.29 4.89 3.57
C ALA A 38 13.09 4.05 4.84
N LEU A 39 11.86 3.90 5.32
CA LEU A 39 11.55 3.34 6.63
C LEU A 39 10.89 1.96 6.61
N ALA A 40 10.22 1.58 5.54
CA ALA A 40 9.31 0.43 5.54
C ALA A 40 9.99 -0.88 5.96
N LYS A 41 11.17 -1.20 5.40
CA LYS A 41 11.89 -2.44 5.72
C LYS A 41 12.37 -2.49 7.18
N ILE A 42 12.82 -1.37 7.69
CA ILE A 42 13.35 -1.26 9.06
C ILE A 42 12.22 -1.34 10.08
N SER A 43 11.10 -0.67 9.77
CA SER A 43 9.98 -0.55 10.70
C SER A 43 9.06 -1.78 10.71
N PHE A 44 8.98 -2.49 9.58
CA PHE A 44 8.05 -3.61 9.40
C PHE A 44 8.75 -4.85 8.84
N PRO A 45 9.71 -5.45 9.56
CA PRO A 45 10.50 -6.59 9.06
C PRO A 45 9.64 -7.84 8.81
N GLU A 46 8.64 -8.12 9.64
CA GLU A 46 7.76 -9.28 9.44
C GLU A 46 6.84 -9.09 8.23
N LEU A 47 6.36 -7.88 8.02
CA LEU A 47 5.58 -7.53 6.82
C LEU A 47 6.45 -7.64 5.55
N ASP A 48 7.68 -7.17 5.59
CA ASP A 48 8.64 -7.32 4.50
C ASP A 48 8.90 -8.81 4.18
N THR A 49 9.11 -9.63 5.20
CA THR A 49 9.28 -11.09 5.05
C THR A 49 8.03 -11.72 4.42
N PHE A 50 6.84 -11.34 4.86
CA PHE A 50 5.60 -11.84 4.29
C PHE A 50 5.45 -11.46 2.81
N LEU A 51 5.61 -10.18 2.46
CA LEU A 51 5.49 -9.68 1.10
C LEU A 51 6.55 -10.26 0.16
N SER A 52 7.75 -10.56 0.66
CA SER A 52 8.84 -11.15 -0.12
C SER A 52 8.50 -12.54 -0.67
N GLN A 53 7.60 -13.28 -0.03
CA GLN A 53 7.11 -14.58 -0.51
C GLN A 53 6.36 -14.45 -1.84
N PHE A 54 5.84 -13.27 -2.14
CA PHE A 54 5.16 -12.95 -3.40
C PHE A 54 6.08 -12.33 -4.45
N GLY A 55 7.37 -12.18 -4.15
CA GLY A 55 8.30 -11.46 -5.02
C GLY A 55 8.19 -9.93 -4.93
N VAL A 56 7.51 -9.42 -3.90
CA VAL A 56 7.27 -8.01 -3.66
C VAL A 56 8.35 -7.42 -2.75
N ASP A 57 8.86 -6.26 -3.11
CA ASP A 57 9.69 -5.41 -2.24
C ASP A 57 8.78 -4.40 -1.53
N ILE A 58 8.71 -4.46 -0.21
CA ILE A 58 7.88 -3.56 0.60
C ILE A 58 8.16 -2.07 0.31
N ALA A 59 9.39 -1.71 -0.05
CA ALA A 59 9.78 -0.35 -0.36
C ALA A 59 9.41 0.11 -1.78
N ARG A 60 8.71 -0.69 -2.56
CA ARG A 60 8.33 -0.37 -3.94
C ARG A 60 6.84 -0.62 -4.23
N PRO A 61 5.93 0.03 -3.50
CA PRO A 61 4.50 -0.13 -3.73
C PRO A 61 4.04 0.50 -5.04
N ASP A 62 2.88 0.06 -5.54
CA ASP A 62 2.21 0.69 -6.68
C ASP A 62 1.55 2.01 -6.30
N GLU A 63 0.84 2.02 -5.18
CA GLU A 63 0.12 3.19 -4.69
C GLU A 63 0.26 3.32 -3.18
N ILE A 64 0.33 4.57 -2.73
CA ILE A 64 0.30 4.94 -1.32
C ILE A 64 -0.76 6.02 -1.13
N GLY A 65 -1.69 5.79 -0.20
CA GLY A 65 -2.52 6.81 0.37
C GLY A 65 -1.89 7.30 1.68
N CYS A 66 -1.74 8.60 1.86
CA CYS A 66 -1.15 9.15 3.07
C CYS A 66 -1.89 10.40 3.55
N VAL A 67 -1.88 10.57 4.86
CA VAL A 67 -2.38 11.77 5.56
C VAL A 67 -1.31 12.25 6.52
N GLU A 68 -0.96 13.52 6.41
CA GLU A 68 0.00 14.15 7.30
C GLU A 68 -0.68 14.40 8.66
N GLU A 69 -0.05 13.89 9.71
CA GLU A 69 -0.44 14.11 11.11
C GLU A 69 0.67 14.92 11.81
N GLU A 70 0.46 15.29 13.05
CA GLU A 70 1.49 15.97 13.84
C GLU A 70 2.73 15.09 14.00
N ASN A 71 3.84 15.47 13.37
CA ASN A 71 5.15 14.79 13.39
C ASN A 71 5.19 13.36 12.84
N GLN A 72 4.13 12.88 12.20
CA GLN A 72 4.09 11.56 11.59
C GLN A 72 3.21 11.55 10.34
N ILE A 73 3.31 10.48 9.58
CA ILE A 73 2.45 10.24 8.42
C ILE A 73 1.63 8.97 8.67
N ASP A 74 0.33 9.09 8.51
CA ASP A 74 -0.59 7.96 8.46
C ASP A 74 -0.68 7.48 7.00
N TYR A 75 -0.12 6.30 6.73
CA TYR A 75 -0.26 5.63 5.45
C TYR A 75 -1.55 4.82 5.48
N THR A 76 -2.62 5.44 5.01
CA THR A 76 -3.98 4.88 5.07
C THR A 76 -4.11 3.59 4.28
N PHE A 77 -3.39 3.48 3.19
CA PHE A 77 -3.20 2.22 2.46
C PHE A 77 -1.88 2.21 1.68
N VAL A 78 -1.35 1.02 1.47
CA VAL A 78 -0.19 0.78 0.62
C VAL A 78 -0.48 -0.46 -0.23
N ALA A 79 -0.57 -0.30 -1.54
CA ALA A 79 -1.00 -1.34 -2.47
C ALA A 79 0.16 -1.93 -3.27
N TYR A 80 0.13 -3.25 -3.41
CA TYR A 80 1.12 -4.03 -4.16
C TYR A 80 0.43 -4.95 -5.16
N THR A 81 0.89 -4.96 -6.41
CA THR A 81 0.48 -5.92 -7.43
C THR A 81 1.29 -7.20 -7.32
N VAL A 82 0.63 -8.34 -7.41
CA VAL A 82 1.25 -9.67 -7.49
C VAL A 82 0.78 -10.37 -8.75
N CYS A 83 1.72 -10.89 -9.54
CA CYS A 83 1.39 -11.69 -10.71
C CYS A 83 1.09 -13.12 -10.27
N GLY A 84 -0.10 -13.61 -10.59
CA GLY A 84 -0.59 -14.90 -10.17
C GLY A 84 -2.09 -14.94 -9.98
N LYS A 85 -2.55 -15.92 -9.21
CA LYS A 85 -3.98 -16.14 -8.96
C LYS A 85 -4.26 -16.39 -7.49
N ILE A 86 -5.45 -15.97 -7.07
CA ILE A 86 -6.04 -16.39 -5.81
C ILE A 86 -6.78 -17.71 -6.08
N GLU A 87 -6.22 -18.82 -5.60
CA GLU A 87 -6.83 -20.16 -5.76
C GLU A 87 -7.96 -20.36 -4.74
N SER A 88 -7.80 -19.80 -3.54
CA SER A 88 -8.83 -19.83 -2.49
C SER A 88 -8.81 -18.52 -1.71
N MET A 89 -10.00 -17.95 -1.50
CA MET A 89 -10.19 -16.76 -0.68
C MET A 89 -10.32 -17.16 0.80
N GLY A 90 -9.66 -16.41 1.67
CA GLY A 90 -9.89 -16.47 3.11
C GLY A 90 -11.19 -15.75 3.50
N GLU A 91 -11.61 -15.95 4.73
CA GLU A 91 -12.84 -15.33 5.26
C GLU A 91 -12.64 -13.89 5.71
N TYR A 92 -11.44 -13.55 6.19
CA TYR A 92 -11.06 -12.24 6.74
C TYR A 92 -9.81 -11.70 6.07
N GLU A 93 -9.39 -10.49 6.44
CA GLU A 93 -8.11 -9.93 6.05
C GLU A 93 -6.95 -10.79 6.59
N ILE A 94 -5.79 -10.67 5.98
CA ILE A 94 -4.57 -11.29 6.48
C ILE A 94 -3.93 -10.36 7.51
N ASP A 95 -3.64 -10.88 8.70
CA ASP A 95 -2.96 -10.14 9.75
C ASP A 95 -1.47 -10.53 9.83
N VAL A 96 -0.60 -9.53 9.80
CA VAL A 96 0.84 -9.67 10.01
C VAL A 96 1.25 -8.83 11.21
N TYR A 97 1.92 -9.46 12.17
CA TYR A 97 2.34 -8.83 13.42
C TYR A 97 3.81 -8.43 13.37
N ASP A 98 4.08 -7.14 13.59
CA ASP A 98 5.42 -6.54 13.75
C ASP A 98 5.57 -6.01 15.18
N GLY A 99 5.87 -6.89 16.13
CA GLY A 99 5.91 -6.53 17.54
C GLY A 99 4.53 -6.05 18.04
N PRO A 100 4.42 -4.82 18.58
CA PRO A 100 3.15 -4.27 19.06
C PRO A 100 2.22 -3.78 17.94
N VAL A 101 2.73 -3.67 16.70
CA VAL A 101 1.97 -3.20 15.54
C VAL A 101 1.51 -4.42 14.74
N PHE A 102 0.26 -4.43 14.33
CA PHE A 102 -0.20 -5.39 13.33
C PHE A 102 -0.60 -4.66 12.04
N ALA A 103 -0.27 -5.27 10.92
CA ALA A 103 -0.70 -4.82 9.61
C ALA A 103 -1.84 -5.72 9.12
N SER A 104 -2.95 -5.12 8.72
CA SER A 104 -4.06 -5.82 8.09
C SER A 104 -3.93 -5.71 6.58
N ILE A 105 -4.04 -6.82 5.87
CA ILE A 105 -3.88 -6.88 4.41
C ILE A 105 -5.20 -7.31 3.78
N VAL A 106 -5.75 -6.42 2.96
CA VAL A 106 -6.92 -6.70 2.12
C VAL A 106 -6.45 -7.31 0.81
N VAL A 107 -7.01 -8.45 0.45
CA VAL A 107 -6.71 -9.16 -0.79
C VAL A 107 -7.81 -8.86 -1.81
N THR A 108 -7.43 -8.40 -2.99
CA THR A 108 -8.36 -8.07 -4.06
C THR A 108 -7.95 -8.76 -5.36
N ASP A 109 -8.90 -9.41 -6.02
CA ASP A 109 -8.67 -9.98 -7.35
C ASP A 109 -8.60 -8.85 -8.38
N GLY A 110 -7.51 -8.82 -9.14
CA GLY A 110 -7.22 -7.72 -10.05
C GLY A 110 -6.80 -6.45 -9.31
N PHE A 111 -7.03 -5.30 -9.93
CA PHE A 111 -6.66 -4.00 -9.39
C PHE A 111 -7.71 -2.93 -9.74
N SER A 112 -8.03 -2.06 -8.79
CA SER A 112 -9.04 -1.01 -8.96
C SER A 112 -8.57 0.17 -9.80
N SER A 113 -7.27 0.42 -9.84
CA SER A 113 -6.65 1.47 -10.65
C SER A 113 -5.93 0.86 -11.85
N PRO A 114 -5.84 1.59 -12.98
CA PRO A 114 -5.05 1.13 -14.13
C PRO A 114 -3.59 0.89 -13.73
N ASN A 115 -3.08 -0.28 -14.08
CA ASN A 115 -1.66 -0.58 -14.02
C ASN A 115 -1.20 -1.21 -15.35
N GLU A 116 0.10 -1.36 -15.51
CA GLU A 116 0.72 -1.84 -16.74
C GLU A 116 0.70 -3.37 -16.86
N GLN A 117 0.16 -4.06 -15.86
CA GLN A 117 0.18 -5.51 -15.77
C GLN A 117 -0.82 -6.14 -16.73
N THR A 118 -0.37 -7.10 -17.52
CA THR A 118 -1.19 -7.95 -18.37
C THR A 118 -1.21 -9.38 -17.85
N GLY A 119 -2.31 -10.10 -18.09
CA GLY A 119 -2.49 -11.47 -17.59
C GLY A 119 -3.07 -11.49 -16.17
N ASP A 120 -2.92 -12.63 -15.50
CA ASP A 120 -3.49 -12.81 -14.17
C ASP A 120 -2.66 -12.08 -13.11
N TYR A 121 -3.32 -11.30 -12.29
CA TYR A 121 -2.74 -10.64 -11.14
C TYR A 121 -3.78 -10.35 -10.06
N PHE A 122 -3.32 -10.12 -8.85
CA PHE A 122 -4.13 -9.68 -7.71
C PHE A 122 -3.39 -8.61 -6.93
N THR A 123 -4.09 -7.97 -6.00
CA THR A 123 -3.55 -6.88 -5.20
C THR A 123 -3.56 -7.23 -3.72
N LEU A 124 -2.44 -6.94 -3.06
CA LEU A 124 -2.31 -6.94 -1.61
C LEU A 124 -2.29 -5.48 -1.14
N THR A 125 -3.26 -5.07 -0.34
CA THR A 125 -3.35 -3.71 0.18
C THR A 125 -3.16 -3.72 1.69
N VAL A 126 -2.05 -3.16 2.15
CA VAL A 126 -1.74 -3.01 3.57
C VAL A 126 -2.42 -1.76 4.08
N MET A 127 -3.13 -1.88 5.20
CA MET A 127 -3.95 -0.81 5.76
C MET A 127 -3.29 -0.18 6.97
N GLN A 128 -3.41 1.16 7.06
CA GLN A 128 -3.18 1.94 8.29
C GLN A 128 -1.82 1.75 8.97
N LEU A 129 -0.74 1.97 8.23
CA LEU A 129 0.60 2.05 8.81
C LEU A 129 0.93 3.49 9.20
N LYS A 130 1.56 3.68 10.36
CA LYS A 130 2.02 4.99 10.82
C LYS A 130 3.54 5.01 10.94
N LEU A 131 4.16 6.05 10.42
CA LEU A 131 5.61 6.24 10.46
C LEU A 131 5.96 7.68 10.83
N PRO A 132 7.06 7.90 11.58
CA PRO A 132 7.60 9.24 11.75
C PRO A 132 8.11 9.78 10.42
N PHE A 133 8.18 11.10 10.29
CA PHE A 133 8.84 11.73 9.15
C PHE A 133 10.33 11.90 9.46
N VAL A 134 11.20 11.29 8.66
CA VAL A 134 12.65 11.24 8.94
C VAL A 134 13.53 11.86 7.86
N LEU A 135 12.93 12.32 6.76
CA LEU A 135 13.69 12.95 5.68
C LEU A 135 14.27 14.30 6.13
N ASP A 136 15.47 14.62 5.65
CA ASP A 136 16.13 15.92 5.89
C ASP A 136 15.58 16.99 4.95
N GLU A 137 14.30 17.27 5.11
CA GLU A 137 13.55 18.29 4.37
C GLU A 137 12.32 18.71 5.19
N PRO A 138 11.66 19.85 4.86
CA PRO A 138 10.47 20.28 5.56
C PRO A 138 9.36 19.22 5.55
N PHE A 139 8.66 19.09 6.68
CA PHE A 139 7.49 18.22 6.78
C PHE A 139 6.44 18.63 5.72
N PRO A 140 5.86 17.68 4.96
CA PRO A 140 4.89 18.01 3.93
C PRO A 140 3.64 18.67 4.55
N GLU A 141 3.21 19.78 3.98
CA GLU A 141 1.99 20.45 4.41
C GLU A 141 0.77 19.78 3.79
N PRO A 142 -0.33 19.63 4.55
CA PRO A 142 -1.59 19.15 4.02
C PRO A 142 -2.07 20.04 2.87
N ILE A 143 -2.57 19.43 1.80
CA ILE A 143 -3.20 20.19 0.72
C ILE A 143 -4.38 20.96 1.29
N PRO A 144 -4.42 22.31 1.18
CA PRO A 144 -5.53 23.08 1.70
C PRO A 144 -6.84 22.62 1.06
N ILE A 145 -7.78 22.15 1.87
CA ILE A 145 -9.13 21.87 1.38
C ILE A 145 -9.72 23.22 0.96
N PRO A 146 -10.11 23.41 -0.32
CA PRO A 146 -10.70 24.66 -0.75
C PRO A 146 -11.92 24.96 0.13
N LYS A 147 -11.90 26.08 0.86
CA LYS A 147 -13.06 26.52 1.63
C LYS A 147 -14.22 26.60 0.65
N ARG A 148 -15.25 25.77 0.85
CA ARG A 148 -16.51 25.90 0.10
C ARG A 148 -16.87 27.37 0.09
N SER A 149 -16.85 27.96 -1.08
CA SER A 149 -17.20 29.39 -1.21
C SER A 149 -18.59 29.59 -0.62
N ARG A 150 -18.76 30.59 0.23
CA ARG A 150 -20.05 30.96 0.85
C ARG A 150 -21.14 31.36 -0.17
N LEU A 151 -20.90 31.13 -1.45
CA LEU A 151 -21.87 31.43 -2.51
C LEU A 151 -23.13 30.55 -2.44
N PHE A 152 -23.06 29.37 -1.88
CA PHE A 152 -24.22 28.46 -1.78
C PHE A 152 -25.16 28.78 -0.61
N SER A 153 -24.72 29.56 0.39
CA SER A 153 -25.58 29.92 1.53
C SER A 153 -26.61 31.00 1.23
N LYS A 154 -26.52 31.67 0.09
CA LYS A 154 -27.47 32.75 -0.31
C LYS A 154 -28.63 32.24 -1.17
N LEU A 155 -28.60 30.99 -1.66
CA LEU A 155 -29.64 30.46 -2.55
C LEU A 155 -30.79 29.74 -1.82
N PHE A 156 -30.71 29.60 -0.49
CA PHE A 156 -31.74 28.92 0.32
C PHE A 156 -32.27 29.75 1.48
N LYS A 157 -32.29 31.07 1.35
CA LYS A 157 -33.09 31.94 2.24
C LYS A 157 -34.34 32.41 1.49
N THR A 158 -35.38 31.63 1.60
CA THR A 158 -36.77 32.06 1.54
C THR A 158 -37.35 31.94 2.91
#